data_1400ab9845b6a57b52e87a576a0a88f6
#
_entry.id   1400ab9845b6a57b52e87a576a0a88f6
#
_cell.length_a   1.000
_cell.length_b   1.000
_cell.length_c   1.000
_cell.angle_alpha   90.00
_cell.angle_beta   90.00
_cell.angle_gamma   90.00
#
_symmetry.space_group_name_H-M   'P 1'
#
loop_
_entity.id
_entity.type
_entity.pdbx_description
1 polymer ?
#
loop_
_entity_poly.entity_id
_entity_poly.type
_entity_poly.pdbx_seq_one_letter_code
_entity_poly.pdbx_strand_id
1 'polypeptide(L)'
;YCNVLRNSPHEAEVGSNAIEAMTRGGYWSKSSKTATNEYRISIEGNPYPHALALTNPVGDNLNIKRHGFTGPLGQLLSLKYTVYDDTNEKLFTVVDGGFSNMPRVALVIEHKEVAVLDYGLNRLEMKCITNIPNYSIKGNFLFGDYDIFSQREVRVSSVTVLQCDKQSCFSIQVFDKAELAAAIGIPTAIALLRARIEEHLE
;
A
#
# COMPACT_ATOMS: atom_id res chain seq x y z
N TYR A 1 -36.32 -16.78 -50.76
CA TYR A 1 -36.07 -15.36 -50.66
C TYR A 1 -34.94 -15.16 -49.62
N CYS A 2 -33.69 -14.98 -50.10
CA CYS A 2 -32.54 -14.62 -49.29
C CYS A 2 -32.48 -13.09 -49.18
N ASN A 3 -32.51 -12.57 -47.98
CA ASN A 3 -32.14 -11.18 -47.71
C ASN A 3 -30.70 -11.15 -47.22
N VAL A 4 -29.82 -10.61 -48.07
CA VAL A 4 -28.43 -10.26 -47.77
C VAL A 4 -28.44 -8.92 -47.04
N LEU A 5 -28.11 -8.90 -45.78
CA LEU A 5 -27.83 -7.68 -45.04
C LEU A 5 -26.42 -7.21 -45.42
N ARG A 6 -26.36 -6.07 -46.06
CA ARG A 6 -25.09 -5.33 -46.35
C ARG A 6 -24.53 -4.77 -45.04
N ASN A 7 -23.36 -5.26 -44.66
CA ASN A 7 -22.56 -4.61 -43.61
C ASN A 7 -22.11 -3.24 -44.12
N SER A 8 -22.43 -2.19 -43.37
CA SER A 8 -21.98 -0.85 -43.64
C SER A 8 -20.49 -0.69 -43.23
N PRO A 9 -19.68 0.02 -44.01
CA PRO A 9 -18.23 0.13 -43.77
C PRO A 9 -17.84 0.99 -42.58
N HIS A 10 -18.78 1.53 -41.82
CA HIS A 10 -18.51 2.43 -40.70
C HIS A 10 -18.17 1.75 -39.36
N GLU A 11 -18.49 0.45 -39.19
CA GLU A 11 -18.18 -0.26 -37.94
C GLU A 11 -16.74 -0.82 -37.89
N ALA A 12 -16.08 -0.95 -39.04
CA ALA A 12 -14.71 -1.46 -39.10
C ALA A 12 -13.62 -0.43 -38.73
N GLU A 13 -13.90 0.86 -38.89
CA GLU A 13 -12.91 1.91 -38.59
C GLU A 13 -12.81 2.24 -37.09
N VAL A 14 -13.87 2.07 -36.32
CA VAL A 14 -13.86 2.38 -34.87
C VAL A 14 -13.06 1.32 -34.09
N GLY A 15 -13.11 0.06 -34.53
CA GLY A 15 -12.35 -1.02 -33.91
C GLY A 15 -10.83 -0.94 -34.13
N SER A 16 -10.42 -0.51 -35.35
CA SER A 16 -9.01 -0.38 -35.71
C SER A 16 -8.30 0.73 -34.94
N ASN A 17 -8.95 1.88 -34.77
CA ASN A 17 -8.37 3.01 -34.07
C ASN A 17 -8.25 2.76 -32.54
N ALA A 18 -9.12 1.95 -31.95
CA ALA A 18 -9.03 1.59 -30.54
C ALA A 18 -7.87 0.63 -30.25
N ILE A 19 -7.60 -0.30 -31.15
CA ILE A 19 -6.49 -1.27 -31.03
C ILE A 19 -5.15 -0.58 -31.29
N GLU A 20 -5.08 0.35 -32.23
CA GLU A 20 -3.86 1.12 -32.52
C GLU A 20 -3.50 2.09 -31.38
N ALA A 21 -4.49 2.62 -30.67
CA ALA A 21 -4.26 3.46 -29.49
C ALA A 21 -3.73 2.65 -28.29
N MET A 22 -4.08 1.37 -28.17
CA MET A 22 -3.58 0.48 -27.11
C MET A 22 -2.15 -0.04 -27.37
N THR A 23 -1.70 -0.09 -28.62
CA THR A 23 -0.36 -0.60 -29.00
C THR A 23 0.72 0.48 -29.07
N ARG A 24 0.35 1.75 -29.14
CA ARG A 24 1.30 2.84 -29.00
C ARG A 24 1.41 3.22 -27.52
N GLY A 25 2.42 2.66 -26.83
CA GLY A 25 2.77 2.93 -25.45
C GLY A 25 2.94 4.42 -25.11
N GLY A 26 1.84 5.14 -24.99
CA GLY A 26 1.80 6.59 -24.81
C GLY A 26 0.87 7.09 -23.70
N TYR A 27 0.25 6.23 -22.90
CA TYR A 27 -0.72 6.66 -21.89
C TYR A 27 -0.11 7.11 -20.54
N TRP A 28 1.22 7.13 -20.42
CA TRP A 28 1.90 7.57 -19.20
C TRP A 28 2.48 9.00 -19.28
N SER A 29 2.30 9.69 -20.39
CA SER A 29 2.78 11.06 -20.53
C SER A 29 1.64 12.04 -20.70
N LYS A 30 1.46 12.90 -19.72
CA LYS A 30 0.56 14.05 -19.62
C LYS A 30 -0.71 13.83 -18.81
N SER A 31 -0.58 13.27 -17.62
CA SER A 31 -1.47 13.67 -16.55
C SER A 31 -1.19 15.15 -16.23
N SER A 32 -2.18 16.01 -16.45
CA SER A 32 -2.21 17.37 -15.96
C SER A 32 -1.71 17.39 -14.50
N LYS A 33 -0.87 18.38 -14.16
CA LYS A 33 -0.41 18.70 -12.80
C LYS A 33 -1.58 19.15 -11.91
N THR A 34 -2.57 18.34 -11.72
CA THR A 34 -3.42 18.38 -10.54
C THR A 34 -2.55 17.84 -9.43
N ALA A 35 -2.33 18.61 -8.37
CA ALA A 35 -1.63 18.16 -7.18
C ALA A 35 -2.30 16.88 -6.70
N THR A 36 -1.75 15.75 -7.09
CA THR A 36 -2.27 14.43 -6.75
C THR A 36 -1.93 14.21 -5.29
N ASN A 37 -2.92 13.95 -4.46
CA ASN A 37 -2.72 13.48 -3.08
C ASN A 37 -2.27 12.00 -3.10
N GLU A 38 -1.35 11.66 -4.01
CA GLU A 38 -0.85 10.30 -4.22
C GLU A 38 0.50 10.15 -3.53
N TYR A 39 0.54 9.27 -2.55
CA TYR A 39 1.75 8.81 -1.89
C TYR A 39 2.15 7.45 -2.44
N ARG A 40 3.44 7.13 -2.37
CA ARG A 40 3.93 5.81 -2.79
C ARG A 40 4.76 5.19 -1.69
N ILE A 41 4.51 3.91 -1.45
CA ILE A 41 5.32 3.07 -0.57
C ILE A 41 6.12 2.12 -1.45
N SER A 42 7.41 1.98 -1.15
CA SER A 42 8.22 0.87 -1.63
C SER A 42 8.90 0.17 -0.45
N ILE A 43 8.92 -1.15 -0.51
CA ILE A 43 9.58 -1.99 0.49
C ILE A 43 10.60 -2.84 -0.22
N GLU A 44 11.86 -2.66 0.14
CA GLU A 44 13.01 -3.36 -0.41
C GLU A 44 13.67 -4.21 0.66
N GLY A 45 14.28 -5.27 0.22
CA GLY A 45 15.15 -6.09 1.05
C GLY A 45 14.51 -7.42 1.43
N ASN A 46 15.13 -8.46 0.90
CA ASN A 46 15.05 -9.82 1.37
C ASN A 46 16.49 -10.26 1.61
N PRO A 47 16.92 -10.74 2.78
CA PRO A 47 16.10 -10.92 3.98
C PRO A 47 15.93 -9.66 4.85
N TYR A 48 15.00 -9.77 5.82
CA TYR A 48 14.81 -8.79 6.90
C TYR A 48 16.14 -8.25 7.49
N PRO A 49 16.26 -6.95 7.83
CA PRO A 49 15.19 -5.94 7.94
C PRO A 49 14.89 -5.22 6.62
N HIS A 50 13.60 -5.06 6.32
CA HIS A 50 13.14 -4.36 5.13
C HIS A 50 13.55 -2.87 5.14
N ALA A 51 13.90 -2.33 3.97
CA ALA A 51 14.02 -0.92 3.76
C ALA A 51 12.67 -0.35 3.32
N LEU A 52 12.13 0.56 4.14
CA LEU A 52 10.89 1.27 3.84
C LEU A 52 11.22 2.62 3.21
N ALA A 53 10.68 2.91 2.03
CA ALA A 53 10.68 4.24 1.44
C ALA A 53 9.24 4.72 1.22
N LEU A 54 9.01 5.99 1.47
CA LEU A 54 7.72 6.65 1.31
C LEU A 54 7.93 7.96 0.56
N THR A 55 7.19 8.15 -0.53
CA THR A 55 7.26 9.36 -1.37
C THR A 55 5.97 10.16 -1.25
N ASN A 56 6.10 11.48 -1.16
CA ASN A 56 4.98 12.41 -1.14
C ASN A 56 4.42 12.67 -2.56
N PRO A 57 3.29 13.39 -2.70
CA PRO A 57 2.70 13.68 -4.02
C PRO A 57 3.58 14.49 -4.97
N VAL A 58 4.59 15.18 -4.45
CA VAL A 58 5.55 15.97 -5.24
C VAL A 58 6.70 15.08 -5.77
N GLY A 59 6.87 13.89 -5.19
CA GLY A 59 7.89 12.91 -5.56
C GLY A 59 9.12 12.91 -4.63
N ASP A 60 9.09 13.71 -3.56
CA ASP A 60 10.16 13.71 -2.57
C ASP A 60 10.00 12.56 -1.57
N ASN A 61 11.12 12.04 -1.09
CA ASN A 61 11.11 11.04 -0.05
C ASN A 61 10.79 11.66 1.30
N LEU A 62 9.82 11.12 2.02
CA LEU A 62 9.58 11.47 3.42
C LEU A 62 10.74 10.99 4.30
N ASN A 63 11.01 11.74 5.36
CA ASN A 63 12.06 11.40 6.30
C ASN A 63 11.62 10.23 7.19
N ILE A 64 12.29 9.09 7.07
CA ILE A 64 12.02 7.89 7.85
C ILE A 64 13.22 7.58 8.74
N LYS A 65 13.00 7.62 10.06
CA LYS A 65 14.00 7.20 11.03
C LYS A 65 13.72 5.77 11.49
N ARG A 66 14.68 4.89 11.27
CA ARG A 66 14.63 3.52 11.75
C ARG A 66 15.33 3.39 13.09
N HIS A 67 14.65 2.80 14.07
CA HIS A 67 15.17 2.49 15.39
C HIS A 67 14.98 1.01 15.69
N GLY A 68 15.98 0.36 16.26
CA GLY A 68 15.95 -1.03 16.66
C GLY A 68 17.30 -1.70 16.50
N PHE A 69 17.41 -2.93 16.95
CA PHE A 69 18.64 -3.69 16.94
C PHE A 69 18.77 -4.47 15.63
N THR A 70 19.87 -4.26 14.88
CA THR A 70 20.13 -4.90 13.58
C THR A 70 21.17 -6.04 13.71
N GLY A 71 21.04 -6.90 14.70
CA GLY A 71 21.94 -8.04 14.89
C GLY A 71 21.20 -9.38 14.79
N PRO A 72 21.89 -10.53 14.94
CA PRO A 72 21.23 -11.84 14.94
C PRO A 72 20.12 -12.00 15.99
N LEU A 73 20.17 -11.20 17.06
CA LEU A 73 19.10 -11.05 18.05
C LEU A 73 18.02 -10.04 17.61
N GLY A 74 18.23 -9.29 16.54
CA GLY A 74 17.31 -8.27 16.03
C GLY A 74 15.98 -8.84 15.52
N GLN A 75 15.96 -10.12 15.15
CA GLN A 75 14.72 -10.83 14.80
C GLN A 75 13.81 -11.07 16.02
N LEU A 76 14.33 -10.92 17.23
CA LEU A 76 13.59 -11.01 18.49
C LEU A 76 13.14 -9.62 19.01
N LEU A 77 13.70 -8.56 18.44
CA LEU A 77 13.43 -7.18 18.89
C LEU A 77 12.67 -6.41 17.80
N SER A 78 11.67 -5.67 18.23
CA SER A 78 10.85 -4.87 17.31
C SER A 78 11.66 -3.76 16.64
N LEU A 79 11.53 -3.63 15.32
CA LEU A 79 11.97 -2.47 14.57
C LEU A 79 10.90 -1.38 14.57
N LYS A 80 11.32 -0.14 14.66
CA LYS A 80 10.43 1.02 14.62
C LYS A 80 10.80 1.90 13.45
N TYR A 81 9.83 2.19 12.60
CA TYR A 81 9.93 3.14 11.51
C TYR A 81 9.12 4.38 11.89
N THR A 82 9.79 5.48 12.20
CA THR A 82 9.12 6.74 12.49
C THR A 82 9.17 7.62 11.26
N VAL A 83 7.99 8.00 10.75
CA VAL A 83 7.81 8.82 9.56
C VAL A 83 7.52 10.25 9.96
N TYR A 84 8.22 11.18 9.31
CA TYR A 84 8.10 12.62 9.48
C TYR A 84 7.66 13.25 8.17
N ASP A 85 6.90 14.33 8.25
CA ASP A 85 6.51 15.14 7.11
C ASP A 85 7.65 16.09 6.64
N ASP A 86 7.34 16.91 5.64
CA ASP A 86 8.30 17.88 5.06
C ASP A 86 8.71 18.97 6.06
N THR A 87 7.92 19.21 7.12
CA THR A 87 8.21 20.15 8.20
C THR A 87 9.01 19.51 9.34
N ASN A 88 9.34 18.22 9.21
CA ASN A 88 9.97 17.38 10.23
C ASN A 88 9.09 17.18 11.49
N GLU A 89 7.75 17.30 11.31
CA GLU A 89 6.80 16.87 12.31
C GLU A 89 6.55 15.36 12.19
N LYS A 90 6.41 14.71 13.34
CA LYS A 90 6.16 13.26 13.38
C LYS A 90 4.73 12.95 12.95
N LEU A 91 4.56 12.23 11.83
CA LEU A 91 3.28 11.76 11.38
C LEU A 91 2.82 10.50 12.13
N PHE A 92 3.64 9.45 12.11
CA PHE A 92 3.33 8.18 12.75
C PHE A 92 4.58 7.34 12.99
N THR A 93 4.41 6.26 13.73
CA THR A 93 5.43 5.21 13.90
C THR A 93 4.82 3.86 13.58
N VAL A 94 5.49 3.07 12.77
CA VAL A 94 5.18 1.65 12.58
C VAL A 94 6.16 0.82 13.38
N VAL A 95 5.65 -0.08 14.18
CA VAL A 95 6.41 -1.03 14.98
C VAL A 95 6.29 -2.39 14.33
N ASP A 96 7.37 -2.86 13.74
CA ASP A 96 7.47 -4.18 13.14
C ASP A 96 8.13 -5.13 14.15
N GLY A 97 7.38 -6.12 14.60
CA GLY A 97 7.79 -7.03 15.65
C GLY A 97 7.21 -8.43 15.45
N GLY A 98 7.26 -9.23 16.52
CA GLY A 98 6.84 -10.63 16.49
C GLY A 98 7.93 -11.57 15.98
N PHE A 99 7.66 -12.86 16.07
CA PHE A 99 8.55 -13.90 15.55
C PHE A 99 8.43 -13.98 14.04
N SER A 100 9.45 -14.51 13.39
CA SER A 100 9.46 -14.65 11.93
C SER A 100 8.24 -15.40 11.38
N ASN A 101 7.79 -16.45 12.07
CA ASN A 101 6.60 -17.24 11.71
C ASN A 101 5.27 -16.67 12.21
N MET A 102 5.30 -15.59 13.00
CA MET A 102 4.13 -14.88 13.53
C MET A 102 4.40 -13.37 13.51
N PRO A 103 4.50 -12.76 12.34
CA PRO A 103 4.78 -11.33 12.24
C PRO A 103 3.64 -10.51 12.83
N ARG A 104 4.01 -9.47 13.54
CA ARG A 104 3.10 -8.48 14.13
C ARG A 104 3.55 -7.08 13.74
N VAL A 105 2.63 -6.29 13.23
CA VAL A 105 2.89 -4.90 12.89
C VAL A 105 1.86 -4.01 13.61
N ALA A 106 2.34 -3.00 14.32
CA ALA A 106 1.49 -2.04 15.01
C ALA A 106 1.73 -0.62 14.48
N LEU A 107 0.66 0.14 14.31
CA LEU A 107 0.69 1.55 13.94
C LEU A 107 0.42 2.42 15.17
N VAL A 108 1.29 3.39 15.43
CA VAL A 108 1.21 4.33 16.55
C VAL A 108 1.11 5.76 16.01
N ILE A 109 0.02 6.46 16.32
CA ILE A 109 -0.20 7.88 16.03
C ILE A 109 -0.43 8.60 17.37
N GLU A 110 0.24 9.75 17.57
CA GLU A 110 0.09 10.53 18.81
C GLU A 110 0.22 9.70 20.10
N HIS A 111 1.22 8.79 20.12
CA HIS A 111 1.48 7.87 21.24
C HIS A 111 0.37 6.84 21.52
N LYS A 112 -0.65 6.72 20.66
CA LYS A 112 -1.70 5.72 20.76
C LYS A 112 -1.53 4.66 19.67
N GLU A 113 -1.69 3.40 20.04
CA GLU A 113 -1.76 2.31 19.09
C GLU A 113 -3.14 2.35 18.40
N VAL A 114 -3.16 2.67 17.10
CA VAL A 114 -4.39 2.85 16.32
C VAL A 114 -4.70 1.65 15.42
N ALA A 115 -3.71 0.81 15.15
CA ALA A 115 -3.88 -0.42 14.40
C ALA A 115 -2.89 -1.48 14.87
N VAL A 116 -3.33 -2.72 14.93
CA VAL A 116 -2.50 -3.90 15.15
C VAL A 116 -2.87 -4.95 14.13
N LEU A 117 -1.86 -5.47 13.46
CA LEU A 117 -1.96 -6.50 12.43
C LEU A 117 -1.10 -7.69 12.87
N ASP A 118 -1.74 -8.82 13.13
CA ASP A 118 -1.09 -10.07 13.49
C ASP A 118 -1.34 -11.10 12.39
N TYR A 119 -0.30 -11.78 11.92
CA TYR A 119 -0.44 -12.93 11.04
C TYR A 119 0.05 -14.16 11.77
N GLY A 120 -0.82 -15.14 11.93
CA GLY A 120 -0.47 -16.32 12.68
C GLY A 120 -1.54 -17.41 12.64
N LEU A 121 -1.27 -18.50 13.35
CA LEU A 121 -2.15 -19.64 13.42
C LEU A 121 -3.35 -19.31 14.34
N ASN A 122 -4.55 -19.25 13.78
CA ASN A 122 -5.79 -19.15 14.52
C ASN A 122 -6.67 -20.36 14.21
N ARG A 123 -6.95 -21.20 15.24
CA ARG A 123 -7.82 -22.39 15.13
C ARG A 123 -7.45 -23.32 13.98
N LEU A 124 -6.17 -23.62 13.83
CA LEU A 124 -5.58 -24.48 12.77
C LEU A 124 -5.47 -23.85 11.36
N GLU A 125 -5.81 -22.56 11.22
CA GLU A 125 -5.63 -21.86 9.95
C GLU A 125 -4.69 -20.66 10.12
N MET A 126 -3.76 -20.46 9.16
CA MET A 126 -2.99 -19.23 9.08
C MET A 126 -3.92 -18.09 8.68
N LYS A 127 -3.99 -17.06 9.50
CA LYS A 127 -4.95 -15.99 9.32
C LYS A 127 -4.35 -14.65 9.74
N CYS A 128 -4.70 -13.60 9.00
CA CYS A 128 -4.44 -12.24 9.43
C CYS A 128 -5.54 -11.79 10.39
N ILE A 129 -5.12 -11.34 11.57
CA ILE A 129 -6.00 -10.75 12.57
C ILE A 129 -5.73 -9.26 12.57
N THR A 130 -6.77 -8.48 12.32
CA THR A 130 -6.68 -7.01 12.30
C THR A 130 -7.47 -6.42 13.44
N ASN A 131 -6.85 -5.52 14.20
CA ASN A 131 -7.51 -4.69 15.20
C ASN A 131 -7.29 -3.22 14.83
N ILE A 132 -8.27 -2.62 14.18
CA ILE A 132 -8.25 -1.22 13.71
C ILE A 132 -9.57 -0.57 14.12
N PRO A 133 -9.71 -0.15 15.40
CA PRO A 133 -11.01 0.15 16.00
C PRO A 133 -11.74 1.33 15.34
N ASN A 134 -11.01 2.29 14.77
CA ASN A 134 -11.58 3.52 14.22
C ASN A 134 -11.69 3.53 12.68
N TYR A 135 -11.27 2.44 12.03
CA TYR A 135 -11.25 2.34 10.57
C TYR A 135 -11.72 0.97 10.12
N SER A 136 -12.25 0.92 8.91
CA SER A 136 -12.58 -0.34 8.24
C SER A 136 -11.83 -0.44 6.91
N ILE A 137 -11.47 -1.66 6.53
CA ILE A 137 -10.79 -1.95 5.27
C ILE A 137 -11.74 -2.74 4.38
N LYS A 138 -11.95 -2.29 3.14
CA LYS A 138 -12.75 -2.99 2.13
C LYS A 138 -11.85 -3.35 0.95
N GLY A 139 -11.82 -4.63 0.60
CA GLY A 139 -10.98 -5.16 -0.48
C GLY A 139 -10.00 -6.23 0.00
N ASN A 140 -9.05 -6.60 -0.87
CA ASN A 140 -8.07 -7.65 -0.59
C ASN A 140 -6.76 -7.07 -0.10
N PHE A 141 -6.75 -6.56 1.13
CA PHE A 141 -5.60 -5.84 1.68
C PHE A 141 -4.32 -6.67 1.84
N LEU A 142 -4.39 -8.00 1.83
CA LEU A 142 -3.18 -8.85 1.88
C LEU A 142 -2.56 -9.07 0.50
N PHE A 143 -3.35 -9.14 -0.57
CA PHE A 143 -2.83 -9.55 -1.88
C PHE A 143 -3.28 -8.66 -3.05
N GLY A 144 -4.07 -7.65 -2.83
CA GLY A 144 -4.63 -6.79 -3.88
C GLY A 144 -4.92 -5.38 -3.41
N ASP A 145 -5.80 -4.72 -4.15
CA ASP A 145 -6.23 -3.36 -3.89
C ASP A 145 -7.27 -3.30 -2.78
N TYR A 146 -7.29 -2.18 -2.06
CA TYR A 146 -8.23 -1.97 -0.96
C TYR A 146 -8.45 -0.49 -0.67
N ASP A 147 -9.58 -0.20 -0.04
CA ASP A 147 -9.96 1.12 0.46
C ASP A 147 -10.01 1.12 1.98
N ILE A 148 -9.66 2.27 2.57
CA ILE A 148 -9.75 2.52 4.01
C ILE A 148 -10.84 3.55 4.26
N PHE A 149 -11.74 3.23 5.20
CA PHE A 149 -12.85 4.09 5.60
C PHE A 149 -12.74 4.43 7.08
N SER A 150 -13.11 5.66 7.43
CA SER A 150 -13.28 6.08 8.83
C SER A 150 -14.53 5.45 9.45
N GLN A 151 -14.72 5.60 10.77
CA GLN A 151 -15.97 5.20 11.45
C GLN A 151 -17.24 5.82 10.86
N ARG A 152 -17.12 6.97 10.20
CA ARG A 152 -18.25 7.66 9.54
C ARG A 152 -18.50 7.15 8.12
N GLU A 153 -17.88 6.03 7.74
CA GLU A 153 -17.92 5.47 6.38
C GLU A 153 -17.42 6.43 5.28
N VAL A 154 -16.64 7.44 5.65
CA VAL A 154 -15.96 8.30 4.69
C VAL A 154 -14.68 7.60 4.25
N ARG A 155 -14.45 7.54 2.92
CA ARG A 155 -13.21 6.97 2.38
C ARG A 155 -12.04 7.89 2.68
N VAL A 156 -11.07 7.38 3.43
CA VAL A 156 -9.88 8.09 3.88
C VAL A 156 -8.75 7.94 2.86
N SER A 157 -8.53 6.72 2.39
CA SER A 157 -7.54 6.44 1.34
C SER A 157 -7.92 5.22 0.50
N SER A 158 -7.34 5.14 -0.70
CA SER A 158 -7.40 4.00 -1.61
C SER A 158 -5.98 3.55 -1.91
N VAL A 159 -5.75 2.25 -1.87
CA VAL A 159 -4.44 1.65 -2.08
C VAL A 159 -4.47 0.72 -3.28
N THR A 160 -3.56 0.95 -4.21
CA THR A 160 -3.36 0.11 -5.39
C THR A 160 -1.98 -0.54 -5.32
N VAL A 161 -1.95 -1.85 -5.53
CA VAL A 161 -0.70 -2.61 -5.61
C VAL A 161 -0.07 -2.40 -6.98
N LEU A 162 1.17 -1.95 -6.99
CA LEU A 162 1.93 -1.73 -8.21
C LEU A 162 2.84 -2.93 -8.48
N GLN A 163 2.96 -3.32 -9.74
CA GLN A 163 3.97 -4.31 -10.15
C GLN A 163 5.32 -3.57 -10.31
N CYS A 164 6.25 -3.88 -9.43
CA CYS A 164 7.63 -3.38 -9.48
C CYS A 164 8.59 -4.57 -9.53
N ASP A 165 9.66 -4.45 -10.32
CA ASP A 165 10.70 -5.47 -10.39
C ASP A 165 11.41 -5.61 -9.02
N LYS A 166 11.27 -6.76 -8.36
CA LYS A 166 11.91 -7.14 -7.09
C LYS A 166 11.52 -6.30 -5.85
N GLN A 167 10.43 -5.56 -5.88
CA GLN A 167 9.98 -4.72 -4.77
C GLN A 167 8.47 -4.77 -4.62
N SER A 168 7.97 -4.74 -3.39
CA SER A 168 6.55 -4.49 -3.13
C SER A 168 6.29 -2.98 -3.17
N CYS A 169 5.58 -2.52 -4.19
CA CYS A 169 5.24 -1.12 -4.38
C CYS A 169 3.73 -0.89 -4.26
N PHE A 170 3.37 0.22 -3.65
CA PHE A 170 1.98 0.60 -3.44
C PHE A 170 1.77 2.08 -3.75
N SER A 171 0.68 2.39 -4.45
CA SER A 171 0.18 3.75 -4.61
C SER A 171 -0.97 3.99 -3.63
N ILE A 172 -0.92 5.09 -2.91
CA ILE A 172 -1.93 5.48 -1.94
C ILE A 172 -2.53 6.81 -2.37
N GLN A 173 -3.80 6.81 -2.71
CA GLN A 173 -4.55 8.03 -2.94
C GLN A 173 -5.23 8.47 -1.65
N VAL A 174 -4.87 9.63 -1.14
CA VAL A 174 -5.45 10.22 0.09
C VAL A 174 -6.61 11.13 -0.26
N PHE A 175 -7.76 10.91 0.36
CA PHE A 175 -8.98 11.70 0.16
C PHE A 175 -9.23 12.68 1.30
N ASP A 176 -8.82 12.33 2.52
CA ASP A 176 -8.97 13.17 3.70
C ASP A 176 -7.61 13.54 4.30
N LYS A 177 -7.21 14.80 4.16
CA LYS A 177 -5.94 15.31 4.69
C LYS A 177 -5.93 15.45 6.22
N ALA A 178 -7.10 15.60 6.85
CA ALA A 178 -7.18 15.64 8.30
C ALA A 178 -6.80 14.28 8.93
N GLU A 179 -6.98 13.20 8.17
CA GLU A 179 -6.65 11.83 8.57
C GLU A 179 -5.33 11.33 7.93
N LEU A 180 -4.44 12.25 7.51
CA LEU A 180 -3.25 11.92 6.72
C LEU A 180 -2.38 10.84 7.36
N ALA A 181 -2.14 10.93 8.67
CA ALA A 181 -1.33 9.97 9.41
C ALA A 181 -1.92 8.54 9.35
N ALA A 182 -3.24 8.40 9.45
CA ALA A 182 -3.92 7.12 9.33
C ALA A 182 -4.02 6.67 7.87
N ALA A 183 -4.31 7.61 6.94
CA ALA A 183 -4.45 7.36 5.52
C ALA A 183 -3.18 6.75 4.89
N ILE A 184 -2.01 7.11 5.40
CA ILE A 184 -0.71 6.58 4.94
C ILE A 184 -0.20 5.51 5.90
N GLY A 185 -0.40 5.68 7.21
CA GLY A 185 0.15 4.80 8.23
C GLY A 185 -0.42 3.39 8.19
N ILE A 186 -1.75 3.25 8.02
CA ILE A 186 -2.41 1.93 7.90
C ILE A 186 -1.89 1.16 6.68
N PRO A 187 -1.85 1.74 5.46
CA PRO A 187 -1.24 1.08 4.30
C PRO A 187 0.23 0.71 4.52
N THR A 188 1.00 1.57 5.20
CA THR A 188 2.42 1.28 5.50
C THR A 188 2.56 0.06 6.42
N ALA A 189 1.72 -0.05 7.45
CA ALA A 189 1.70 -1.21 8.34
C ALA A 189 1.31 -2.50 7.60
N ILE A 190 0.30 -2.43 6.72
CA ILE A 190 -0.13 -3.55 5.87
C ILE A 190 0.99 -3.97 4.92
N ALA A 191 1.66 -3.02 4.28
CA ALA A 191 2.74 -3.28 3.34
C ALA A 191 3.92 -3.99 4.02
N LEU A 192 4.31 -3.56 5.23
CA LEU A 192 5.34 -4.23 6.03
C LEU A 192 4.92 -5.63 6.45
N LEU A 193 3.67 -5.82 6.86
CA LEU A 193 3.15 -7.15 7.19
C LEU A 193 3.20 -8.09 5.98
N ARG A 194 2.80 -7.60 4.80
CA ARG A 194 2.86 -8.38 3.54
C ARG A 194 4.28 -8.81 3.23
N ALA A 195 5.24 -7.89 3.27
CA ALA A 195 6.65 -8.19 3.02
C ALA A 195 7.15 -9.31 3.96
N ARG A 196 6.75 -9.27 5.23
CA ARG A 196 7.08 -10.32 6.21
C ARG A 196 6.41 -11.67 5.91
N ILE A 197 5.18 -11.67 5.37
CA ILE A 197 4.49 -12.89 4.97
C ILE A 197 5.12 -13.49 3.72
N GLU A 198 5.47 -12.66 2.73
CA GLU A 198 6.10 -13.09 1.48
C GLU A 198 7.46 -13.75 1.75
N GLU A 199 8.26 -13.24 2.69
CA GLU A 199 9.52 -13.86 3.14
C GLU A 199 9.37 -15.30 3.65
N HIS A 200 8.18 -15.68 4.14
CA HIS A 200 7.94 -17.01 4.70
C HIS A 200 7.36 -18.01 3.69
N LEU A 201 6.93 -17.52 2.54
CA LEU A 201 6.35 -18.34 1.49
C LEU A 201 7.39 -18.77 0.44
N GLU A 202 8.59 -18.16 0.45
CA GLU A 202 9.75 -18.54 -0.36
C GLU A 202 10.64 -19.58 0.37
#